data_4c9951e53d72f4e67e51a61bada07923
#
_entry.id   4c9951e53d72f4e67e51a61bada07923
#
_cell.length_a   1.000
_cell.length_b   1.000
_cell.length_c   1.000
_cell.angle_alpha   90.00
_cell.angle_beta   90.00
_cell.angle_gamma   90.00
#
_symmetry.space_group_name_H-M   'P 1'
#
loop_
_entity.id
_entity.type
_entity.pdbx_description
1 polymer ?
#
loop_
_entity_poly.entity_id
_entity_poly.type
_entity_poly.pdbx_seq_one_letter_code
_entity_poly.pdbx_strand_id
1 'polypeptide(L)'
;MMTSRLATLGLSFMLPWNVWAAPFAYVPNEGSGSVSVIDTASDQVVAEIAAGKKPRGIVVGADGKRAYVSDQPNNRLVMIDLAERKLAGTIALGESPEGVGISPDGRWVVVAVEETNDIAFVDTATNKKAYVVRVRGKNPEHAVFSPDGKHVFVSAEEGEAVDVIDVARRMQVAQIPVGARPRGIGFSPDGKRAYVAAENADELYVIDAVAFSVVTRIKAGLRSNGIAVHPNGKQIYVSNGGDASVSVIDAASNTVTATIAVGQRPWNMALTPDGRKLYVACGRSGSVSVIDTEGGVRSADIAVGKLPWGVTIR
;
A
#
# COMPACT_ATOMS: atom_id res chain seq x y z
N MET A 1 -35.18 67.65 21.39
CA MET A 1 -35.18 66.55 20.37
C MET A 1 -33.86 65.86 20.48
N MET A 2 -33.84 64.64 21.16
CA MET A 2 -32.67 63.79 21.32
C MET A 2 -32.79 62.66 20.32
N THR A 3 -31.90 62.58 19.36
CA THR A 3 -31.83 61.49 18.38
C THR A 3 -30.89 60.44 18.90
N SER A 4 -31.47 59.29 19.29
CA SER A 4 -30.75 58.03 19.65
C SER A 4 -30.19 57.35 18.40
N ARG A 5 -28.86 57.13 18.35
CA ARG A 5 -28.22 56.27 17.35
C ARG A 5 -28.08 54.87 17.91
N LEU A 6 -28.82 53.92 17.33
CA LEU A 6 -28.60 52.51 17.57
C LEU A 6 -27.32 52.05 16.81
N ALA A 7 -26.35 51.53 17.54
CA ALA A 7 -25.18 50.84 16.98
C ALA A 7 -25.53 49.37 16.82
N THR A 8 -25.53 48.87 15.58
CA THR A 8 -25.71 47.44 15.25
C THR A 8 -24.33 46.79 15.36
N LEU A 9 -24.16 45.94 16.41
CA LEU A 9 -23.00 45.04 16.49
C LEU A 9 -23.24 43.86 15.53
N GLY A 10 -22.45 43.81 14.46
CA GLY A 10 -22.37 42.64 13.59
C GLY A 10 -21.52 41.52 14.26
N LEU A 11 -22.17 40.45 14.69
CA LEU A 11 -21.49 39.21 15.10
C LEU A 11 -21.00 38.50 13.83
N SER A 12 -19.71 38.57 13.54
CA SER A 12 -19.07 37.69 12.55
C SER A 12 -18.95 36.28 13.13
N PHE A 13 -19.80 35.37 12.68
CA PHE A 13 -19.63 33.94 12.92
C PHE A 13 -18.44 33.46 12.07
N MET A 14 -17.26 33.31 12.66
CA MET A 14 -16.20 32.52 12.09
C MET A 14 -16.62 31.05 12.23
N LEU A 15 -17.03 30.43 11.11
CA LEU A 15 -17.16 28.96 11.02
C LEU A 15 -15.77 28.39 11.29
N PRO A 16 -15.65 27.38 12.20
CA PRO A 16 -14.37 26.69 12.37
C PRO A 16 -14.04 26.00 11.05
N TRP A 17 -12.94 26.38 10.43
CA TRP A 17 -12.34 25.60 9.37
C TRP A 17 -11.93 24.28 10.03
N ASN A 18 -12.60 23.20 9.66
CA ASN A 18 -12.11 21.86 9.97
C ASN A 18 -10.79 21.69 9.22
N VAL A 19 -9.70 22.08 9.84
CA VAL A 19 -8.37 21.68 9.41
C VAL A 19 -8.29 20.19 9.70
N TRP A 20 -8.59 19.38 8.70
CA TRP A 20 -8.29 17.97 8.77
C TRP A 20 -6.78 17.86 8.95
N ALA A 21 -6.35 17.23 10.03
CA ALA A 21 -4.94 16.95 10.21
C ALA A 21 -4.45 16.18 8.96
N ALA A 22 -3.31 16.59 8.41
CA ALA A 22 -2.75 15.91 7.27
C ALA A 22 -2.51 14.43 7.63
N PRO A 23 -2.72 13.50 6.70
CA PRO A 23 -2.50 12.09 6.96
C PRO A 23 -1.03 11.82 7.29
N PHE A 24 -0.77 10.73 8.01
CA PHE A 24 0.57 10.23 8.24
C PHE A 24 0.92 9.11 7.26
N ALA A 25 2.17 9.10 6.80
CA ALA A 25 2.74 7.96 6.08
C ALA A 25 3.56 7.10 7.06
N TYR A 26 3.35 5.80 6.99
CA TYR A 26 4.02 4.80 7.81
C TYR A 26 4.90 3.93 6.94
N VAL A 27 6.18 3.86 7.27
CA VAL A 27 7.22 3.23 6.45
C VAL A 27 7.92 2.13 7.23
N PRO A 28 7.67 0.85 6.96
CA PRO A 28 8.41 -0.25 7.59
C PRO A 28 9.84 -0.29 7.06
N ASN A 29 10.81 -0.28 7.97
CA ASN A 29 12.24 -0.30 7.68
C ASN A 29 12.79 -1.70 8.02
N GLU A 30 12.88 -2.57 7.03
CA GLU A 30 13.29 -3.97 7.19
C GLU A 30 14.64 -4.10 7.91
N GLY A 31 15.61 -3.28 7.50
CA GLY A 31 16.97 -3.34 8.06
C GLY A 31 17.15 -2.69 9.42
N SER A 32 16.20 -1.84 9.86
CA SER A 32 16.22 -1.18 11.18
C SER A 32 15.29 -1.83 12.19
N GLY A 33 14.36 -2.69 11.78
CA GLY A 33 13.37 -3.29 12.69
C GLY A 33 12.33 -2.28 13.20
N SER A 34 12.05 -1.23 12.43
CA SER A 34 11.22 -0.10 12.86
C SER A 34 10.20 0.33 11.81
N VAL A 35 9.28 1.20 12.21
CA VAL A 35 8.38 1.95 11.32
C VAL A 35 8.65 3.43 11.52
N SER A 36 9.05 4.14 10.47
CA SER A 36 9.12 5.61 10.47
C SER A 36 7.73 6.18 10.21
N VAL A 37 7.37 7.23 10.95
CA VAL A 37 6.12 7.98 10.80
C VAL A 37 6.44 9.33 10.19
N ILE A 38 5.88 9.62 9.02
CA ILE A 38 6.09 10.87 8.28
C ILE A 38 4.80 11.68 8.32
N ASP A 39 4.89 12.93 8.73
CA ASP A 39 3.81 13.91 8.56
C ASP A 39 3.79 14.38 7.10
N THR A 40 2.70 14.10 6.38
CA THR A 40 2.59 14.41 4.95
C THR A 40 2.35 15.90 4.66
N ALA A 41 2.06 16.73 5.67
CA ALA A 41 2.00 18.18 5.49
C ALA A 41 3.39 18.80 5.40
N SER A 42 4.30 18.35 6.25
CA SER A 42 5.66 18.88 6.37
C SER A 42 6.72 18.03 5.65
N ASP A 43 6.40 16.83 5.23
CA ASP A 43 7.33 15.82 4.69
C ASP A 43 8.50 15.51 5.66
N GLN A 44 8.20 15.49 6.97
CA GLN A 44 9.20 15.23 8.01
C GLN A 44 8.89 13.95 8.78
N VAL A 45 9.94 13.20 9.15
CA VAL A 45 9.80 12.10 10.10
C VAL A 45 9.52 12.66 11.49
N VAL A 46 8.39 12.29 12.07
CA VAL A 46 7.92 12.78 13.38
C VAL A 46 7.99 11.72 14.47
N ALA A 47 8.19 10.46 14.09
CA ALA A 47 8.43 9.37 15.04
C ALA A 47 9.10 8.16 14.37
N GLU A 48 9.74 7.33 15.21
CA GLU A 48 10.26 6.02 14.86
C GLU A 48 9.71 5.03 15.89
N ILE A 49 9.10 3.93 15.43
CA ILE A 49 8.43 2.94 16.29
C ILE A 49 9.09 1.58 16.07
N ALA A 50 9.55 0.92 17.13
CA ALA A 50 10.04 -0.46 17.02
C ALA A 50 8.92 -1.39 16.53
N ALA A 51 9.20 -2.20 15.50
CA ALA A 51 8.17 -3.00 14.82
C ALA A 51 8.57 -4.47 14.58
N GLY A 52 9.59 -4.94 15.25
CA GLY A 52 10.05 -6.32 15.11
C GLY A 52 11.49 -6.42 14.60
N LYS A 53 11.82 -7.53 13.94
CA LYS A 53 13.18 -7.80 13.46
C LYS A 53 13.35 -7.42 11.98
N LYS A 54 12.35 -7.74 11.14
CA LYS A 54 12.30 -7.39 9.71
C LYS A 54 10.86 -7.03 9.32
N PRO A 55 10.38 -5.81 9.67
CA PRO A 55 9.06 -5.37 9.26
C PRO A 55 9.02 -5.14 7.75
N ARG A 56 7.99 -5.69 7.08
CA ARG A 56 7.79 -5.59 5.63
C ARG A 56 6.42 -5.00 5.29
N GLY A 57 5.42 -5.83 5.04
CA GLY A 57 4.07 -5.36 4.73
C GLY A 57 3.46 -4.59 5.89
N ILE A 58 2.75 -3.50 5.60
CA ILE A 58 2.09 -2.66 6.59
C ILE A 58 0.75 -2.16 6.08
N VAL A 59 -0.26 -2.20 6.95
CA VAL A 59 -1.55 -1.50 6.74
C VAL A 59 -1.99 -0.81 8.02
N VAL A 60 -2.77 0.26 7.87
CA VAL A 60 -3.43 0.95 8.99
C VAL A 60 -4.89 0.52 9.03
N GLY A 61 -5.37 0.19 10.22
CA GLY A 61 -6.76 -0.15 10.47
C GLY A 61 -7.74 0.94 10.01
N ALA A 62 -8.96 0.57 9.64
CA ALA A 62 -9.97 1.51 9.15
C ALA A 62 -10.30 2.62 10.15
N ASP A 63 -10.15 2.35 11.45
CA ASP A 63 -10.35 3.30 12.54
C ASP A 63 -9.17 4.26 12.78
N GLY A 64 -8.05 4.07 12.05
CA GLY A 64 -6.83 4.87 12.20
C GLY A 64 -6.08 4.66 13.52
N LYS A 65 -6.48 3.70 14.36
CA LYS A 65 -5.91 3.53 15.70
C LYS A 65 -4.74 2.55 15.74
N ARG A 66 -4.70 1.59 14.82
CA ARG A 66 -3.69 0.53 14.79
C ARG A 66 -3.06 0.37 13.44
N ALA A 67 -1.78 0.07 13.41
CA ALA A 67 -1.10 -0.50 12.26
C ALA A 67 -0.81 -1.98 12.49
N TYR A 68 -0.84 -2.74 11.40
CA TYR A 68 -0.52 -4.16 11.35
C TYR A 68 0.67 -4.35 10.43
N VAL A 69 1.75 -4.94 10.95
CA VAL A 69 3.05 -5.04 10.26
C VAL A 69 3.52 -6.48 10.29
N SER A 70 3.88 -7.05 9.16
CA SER A 70 4.50 -8.38 9.12
C SER A 70 5.94 -8.31 9.66
N ASP A 71 6.30 -9.23 10.54
CA ASP A 71 7.65 -9.42 11.08
C ASP A 71 8.15 -10.79 10.65
N GLN A 72 8.78 -10.81 9.47
CA GLN A 72 9.09 -12.01 8.70
C GLN A 72 9.80 -13.11 9.50
N PRO A 73 10.98 -12.89 10.10
CA PRO A 73 11.73 -13.98 10.74
C PRO A 73 11.15 -14.42 12.09
N ASN A 74 10.18 -13.69 12.61
CA ASN A 74 9.48 -14.04 13.85
C ASN A 74 8.08 -14.65 13.58
N ASN A 75 7.72 -14.87 12.30
CA ASN A 75 6.50 -15.58 11.88
C ASN A 75 5.22 -14.98 12.47
N ARG A 76 5.14 -13.66 12.54
CA ARG A 76 4.06 -12.95 13.22
C ARG A 76 3.63 -11.66 12.53
N LEU A 77 2.42 -11.24 12.85
CA LEU A 77 1.92 -9.88 12.62
C LEU A 77 2.10 -9.07 13.91
N VAL A 78 2.75 -7.95 13.81
CA VAL A 78 2.92 -6.98 14.89
C VAL A 78 1.79 -5.97 14.81
N MET A 79 1.16 -5.67 15.95
CA MET A 79 0.19 -4.59 16.10
C MET A 79 0.84 -3.40 16.79
N ILE A 80 0.69 -2.22 16.20
CA ILE A 80 1.17 -0.95 16.74
C ILE A 80 -0.03 -0.09 17.12
N ASP A 81 -0.06 0.42 18.35
CA ASP A 81 -0.95 1.52 18.74
C ASP A 81 -0.39 2.82 18.19
N LEU A 82 -1.13 3.48 17.31
CA LEU A 82 -0.66 4.67 16.60
C LEU A 82 -0.74 5.95 17.48
N ALA A 83 -1.66 5.99 18.44
CA ALA A 83 -1.75 7.13 19.36
C ALA A 83 -0.59 7.10 20.37
N GLU A 84 -0.32 5.92 20.95
CA GLU A 84 0.75 5.71 21.91
C GLU A 84 2.13 5.49 21.25
N ARG A 85 2.16 5.26 19.93
CA ARG A 85 3.37 4.98 19.12
C ARG A 85 4.20 3.83 19.69
N LYS A 86 3.54 2.74 20.09
CA LYS A 86 4.18 1.57 20.70
C LYS A 86 3.54 0.26 20.26
N LEU A 87 4.22 -0.84 20.52
CA LEU A 87 3.69 -2.18 20.30
C LEU A 87 2.43 -2.39 21.16
N ALA A 88 1.35 -2.83 20.53
CA ALA A 88 0.08 -3.20 21.17
C ALA A 88 -0.07 -4.72 21.34
N GLY A 89 0.71 -5.52 20.60
CA GLY A 89 0.67 -6.98 20.67
C GLY A 89 1.17 -7.63 19.40
N THR A 90 1.06 -8.96 19.35
CA THR A 90 1.45 -9.76 18.18
C THR A 90 0.46 -10.89 17.93
N ILE A 91 0.36 -11.32 16.68
CA ILE A 91 -0.48 -12.45 16.25
C ILE A 91 0.42 -13.44 15.52
N ALA A 92 0.48 -14.69 15.99
CA ALA A 92 1.22 -15.75 15.32
C ALA A 92 0.58 -16.05 13.95
N LEU A 93 1.41 -16.09 12.92
CA LEU A 93 1.02 -16.42 11.54
C LEU A 93 1.60 -17.81 11.13
N GLY A 94 2.05 -17.94 9.93
CA GLY A 94 2.90 -19.02 9.42
C GLY A 94 4.30 -18.51 9.11
N GLU A 95 5.13 -19.33 8.48
CA GLU A 95 6.52 -19.00 8.17
C GLU A 95 6.64 -17.98 7.05
N SER A 96 7.51 -16.97 7.27
CA SER A 96 7.80 -15.90 6.32
C SER A 96 6.56 -15.08 5.91
N PRO A 97 5.91 -14.33 6.84
CA PRO A 97 4.83 -13.40 6.48
C PRO A 97 5.38 -12.19 5.75
N GLU A 98 4.78 -11.86 4.60
CA GLU A 98 5.21 -10.82 3.68
C GLU A 98 4.20 -9.67 3.59
N GLY A 99 3.58 -9.45 2.44
CA GLY A 99 2.63 -8.38 2.18
C GLY A 99 1.38 -8.48 3.05
N VAL A 100 0.89 -7.33 3.50
CA VAL A 100 -0.29 -7.18 4.35
C VAL A 100 -1.32 -6.33 3.64
N GLY A 101 -2.57 -6.78 3.59
CA GLY A 101 -3.71 -6.06 3.04
C GLY A 101 -4.83 -5.91 4.07
N ILE A 102 -5.69 -4.91 3.88
CA ILE A 102 -6.87 -4.70 4.74
C ILE A 102 -8.13 -4.64 3.88
N SER A 103 -9.22 -5.25 4.35
CA SER A 103 -10.51 -5.18 3.67
C SER A 103 -11.10 -3.76 3.70
N PRO A 104 -11.87 -3.36 2.67
CA PRO A 104 -12.47 -2.02 2.62
C PRO A 104 -13.37 -1.68 3.81
N ASP A 105 -14.03 -2.68 4.40
CA ASP A 105 -14.85 -2.55 5.62
C ASP A 105 -14.00 -2.54 6.91
N GLY A 106 -12.68 -2.74 6.79
CA GLY A 106 -11.74 -2.79 7.89
C GLY A 106 -11.80 -4.03 8.77
N ARG A 107 -12.66 -5.01 8.44
CA ARG A 107 -12.88 -6.20 9.26
C ARG A 107 -11.72 -7.19 9.22
N TRP A 108 -11.12 -7.34 8.04
CA TRP A 108 -10.09 -8.34 7.79
C TRP A 108 -8.75 -7.72 7.47
N VAL A 109 -7.71 -8.17 8.13
CA VAL A 109 -6.34 -8.05 7.66
C VAL A 109 -5.93 -9.37 7.06
N VAL A 110 -5.41 -9.36 5.83
CA VAL A 110 -4.84 -10.53 5.17
C VAL A 110 -3.33 -10.41 5.10
N VAL A 111 -2.65 -11.55 5.25
CA VAL A 111 -1.19 -11.62 5.18
C VAL A 111 -0.79 -12.77 4.28
N ALA A 112 0.05 -12.50 3.30
CA ALA A 112 0.71 -13.53 2.50
C ALA A 112 1.75 -14.25 3.37
N VAL A 113 1.70 -15.57 3.43
CA VAL A 113 2.60 -16.43 4.21
C VAL A 113 3.37 -17.30 3.23
N GLU A 114 4.57 -16.86 2.91
CA GLU A 114 5.36 -17.28 1.76
C GLU A 114 5.67 -18.78 1.76
N GLU A 115 6.31 -19.27 2.82
CA GLU A 115 6.83 -20.66 2.87
C GLU A 115 5.74 -21.72 2.92
N THR A 116 4.54 -21.37 3.37
CA THR A 116 3.43 -22.33 3.46
C THR A 116 2.41 -22.20 2.34
N ASN A 117 2.56 -21.21 1.45
CA ASN A 117 1.59 -20.85 0.41
C ASN A 117 0.18 -20.60 0.97
N ASP A 118 0.10 -19.97 2.12
CA ASP A 118 -1.15 -19.66 2.81
C ASP A 118 -1.42 -18.15 2.80
N ILE A 119 -2.69 -17.79 2.79
CA ILE A 119 -3.13 -16.43 3.07
C ILE A 119 -3.85 -16.46 4.42
N ALA A 120 -3.25 -15.81 5.41
CA ALA A 120 -3.81 -15.75 6.75
C ALA A 120 -4.82 -14.59 6.83
N PHE A 121 -6.01 -14.88 7.34
CA PHE A 121 -7.06 -13.88 7.62
C PHE A 121 -7.09 -13.61 9.12
N VAL A 122 -6.90 -12.35 9.48
CA VAL A 122 -6.93 -11.86 10.86
C VAL A 122 -8.17 -10.98 11.04
N ASP A 123 -8.97 -11.29 12.05
CA ASP A 123 -10.15 -10.50 12.43
C ASP A 123 -9.70 -9.32 13.29
N THR A 124 -9.96 -8.10 12.84
CA THR A 124 -9.51 -6.85 13.49
C THR A 124 -10.26 -6.56 14.79
N ALA A 125 -11.49 -7.07 14.95
CA ALA A 125 -12.27 -6.87 16.16
C ALA A 125 -11.72 -7.72 17.31
N THR A 126 -11.29 -8.95 17.02
CA THR A 126 -10.75 -9.88 18.02
C THR A 126 -9.23 -9.87 18.09
N ASN A 127 -8.54 -9.32 17.08
CA ASN A 127 -7.09 -9.38 16.89
C ASN A 127 -6.54 -10.82 16.93
N LYS A 128 -7.23 -11.73 16.28
CA LYS A 128 -6.85 -13.14 16.19
C LYS A 128 -6.84 -13.62 14.74
N LYS A 129 -5.93 -14.53 14.42
CA LYS A 129 -5.98 -15.29 13.17
C LYS A 129 -7.25 -16.15 13.19
N ALA A 130 -8.16 -15.87 12.24
CA ALA A 130 -9.46 -16.53 12.16
C ALA A 130 -9.39 -17.82 11.33
N TYR A 131 -8.73 -17.75 10.16
CA TYR A 131 -8.55 -18.89 9.26
C TYR A 131 -7.41 -18.61 8.28
N VAL A 132 -7.06 -19.62 7.51
CA VAL A 132 -6.13 -19.53 6.38
C VAL A 132 -6.78 -20.07 5.12
N VAL A 133 -6.37 -19.55 3.97
CA VAL A 133 -6.70 -20.11 2.66
C VAL A 133 -5.40 -20.48 1.97
N ARG A 134 -5.23 -21.76 1.66
CA ARG A 134 -4.09 -22.21 0.86
C ARG A 134 -4.31 -21.83 -0.60
N VAL A 135 -3.30 -21.22 -1.22
CA VAL A 135 -3.29 -20.89 -2.64
C VAL A 135 -2.45 -21.90 -3.43
N ARG A 136 -2.72 -21.98 -4.74
CA ARG A 136 -2.00 -22.89 -5.65
C ARG A 136 -0.66 -22.32 -6.12
N GLY A 137 -0.60 -20.99 -6.19
CA GLY A 137 0.62 -20.30 -6.53
C GLY A 137 1.69 -20.50 -5.45
N LYS A 138 2.96 -20.47 -5.86
CA LYS A 138 4.09 -20.61 -4.95
C LYS A 138 4.63 -19.27 -4.53
N ASN A 139 5.05 -19.17 -3.27
CA ASN A 139 5.62 -17.96 -2.67
C ASN A 139 4.69 -16.75 -2.82
N PRO A 140 3.53 -16.72 -2.12
CA PRO A 140 2.65 -15.55 -2.11
C PRO A 140 3.37 -14.37 -1.47
N GLU A 141 3.44 -13.25 -2.20
CA GLU A 141 4.18 -12.05 -1.79
C GLU A 141 3.24 -10.94 -1.32
N HIS A 142 2.20 -10.63 -2.09
CA HIS A 142 1.20 -9.63 -1.76
C HIS A 142 -0.20 -10.22 -1.78
N ALA A 143 -1.04 -9.77 -0.86
CA ALA A 143 -2.45 -10.10 -0.79
C ALA A 143 -3.28 -8.81 -0.66
N VAL A 144 -4.08 -8.48 -1.68
CA VAL A 144 -4.79 -7.21 -1.80
C VAL A 144 -6.27 -7.44 -2.05
N PHE A 145 -7.13 -6.82 -1.25
CA PHE A 145 -8.58 -6.88 -1.45
C PHE A 145 -9.01 -6.12 -2.70
N SER A 146 -9.99 -6.66 -3.42
CA SER A 146 -10.76 -5.89 -4.39
C SER A 146 -11.51 -4.75 -3.69
N PRO A 147 -11.79 -3.61 -4.37
CA PRO A 147 -12.47 -2.47 -3.77
C PRO A 147 -13.86 -2.77 -3.20
N ASP A 148 -14.54 -3.80 -3.69
CA ASP A 148 -15.82 -4.28 -3.15
C ASP A 148 -15.69 -5.28 -1.99
N GLY A 149 -14.45 -5.65 -1.63
CA GLY A 149 -14.13 -6.57 -0.55
C GLY A 149 -14.48 -8.04 -0.80
N LYS A 150 -14.93 -8.40 -1.99
CA LYS A 150 -15.38 -9.78 -2.27
C LYS A 150 -14.24 -10.74 -2.58
N HIS A 151 -13.13 -10.22 -3.13
CA HIS A 151 -11.99 -11.03 -3.52
C HIS A 151 -10.69 -10.53 -2.89
N VAL A 152 -9.75 -11.44 -2.73
CA VAL A 152 -8.34 -11.13 -2.47
C VAL A 152 -7.54 -11.62 -3.66
N PHE A 153 -6.77 -10.73 -4.27
CA PHE A 153 -5.81 -11.06 -5.31
C PHE A 153 -4.44 -11.25 -4.66
N VAL A 154 -3.78 -12.32 -5.03
CA VAL A 154 -2.51 -12.75 -4.42
C VAL A 154 -1.47 -12.92 -5.51
N SER A 155 -0.37 -12.18 -5.45
CA SER A 155 0.77 -12.41 -6.34
C SER A 155 1.58 -13.61 -5.84
N ALA A 156 1.75 -14.62 -6.69
CA ALA A 156 2.52 -15.82 -6.41
C ALA A 156 3.86 -15.75 -7.15
N GLU A 157 4.91 -15.32 -6.44
CA GLU A 157 6.21 -14.93 -6.97
C GLU A 157 6.85 -16.01 -7.84
N GLU A 158 6.97 -17.24 -7.33
CA GLU A 158 7.51 -18.38 -8.08
C GLU A 158 6.44 -19.10 -8.92
N GLY A 159 5.17 -18.81 -8.67
CA GLY A 159 4.05 -19.39 -9.41
C GLY A 159 3.73 -18.68 -10.72
N GLU A 160 4.37 -17.54 -11.01
CA GLU A 160 4.12 -16.70 -12.20
C GLU A 160 2.62 -16.47 -12.45
N ALA A 161 1.87 -16.26 -11.36
CA ALA A 161 0.42 -16.16 -11.40
C ALA A 161 -0.12 -15.21 -10.34
N VAL A 162 -1.36 -14.79 -10.53
CA VAL A 162 -2.20 -14.16 -9.51
C VAL A 162 -3.30 -15.14 -9.12
N ASP A 163 -3.32 -15.54 -7.87
CA ASP A 163 -4.41 -16.33 -7.31
C ASP A 163 -5.54 -15.40 -6.84
N VAL A 164 -6.78 -15.83 -7.04
CA VAL A 164 -7.96 -15.07 -6.60
C VAL A 164 -8.73 -15.89 -5.57
N ILE A 165 -8.91 -15.31 -4.39
CA ILE A 165 -9.68 -15.90 -3.29
C ILE A 165 -11.04 -15.22 -3.20
N ASP A 166 -12.12 -15.99 -3.15
CA ASP A 166 -13.45 -15.54 -2.76
C ASP A 166 -13.53 -15.49 -1.23
N VAL A 167 -13.72 -14.28 -0.70
CA VAL A 167 -13.70 -14.02 0.75
C VAL A 167 -14.85 -14.70 1.48
N ALA A 168 -16.06 -14.70 0.90
CA ALA A 168 -17.24 -15.30 1.52
C ALA A 168 -17.14 -16.83 1.51
N ARG A 169 -16.63 -17.41 0.41
CA ARG A 169 -16.47 -18.88 0.26
C ARG A 169 -15.20 -19.39 0.94
N ARG A 170 -14.26 -18.51 1.30
CA ARG A 170 -12.97 -18.82 1.92
C ARG A 170 -12.16 -19.83 1.11
N MET A 171 -12.13 -19.66 -0.19
CA MET A 171 -11.42 -20.57 -1.09
C MET A 171 -10.90 -19.83 -2.33
N GLN A 172 -9.85 -20.36 -2.91
CA GLN A 172 -9.36 -19.89 -4.21
C GLN A 172 -10.36 -20.25 -5.32
N VAL A 173 -10.71 -19.26 -6.14
CA VAL A 173 -11.69 -19.43 -7.24
C VAL A 173 -11.06 -19.30 -8.63
N ALA A 174 -9.90 -18.63 -8.74
CA ALA A 174 -9.19 -18.50 -10.00
C ALA A 174 -7.67 -18.46 -9.79
N GLN A 175 -6.95 -18.69 -10.89
CA GLN A 175 -5.51 -18.48 -11.01
C GLN A 175 -5.27 -17.87 -12.38
N ILE A 176 -4.64 -16.70 -12.44
CA ILE A 176 -4.43 -15.90 -13.64
C ILE A 176 -2.94 -15.93 -13.97
N PRO A 177 -2.51 -16.56 -15.05
CA PRO A 177 -1.11 -16.55 -15.47
C PRO A 177 -0.66 -15.11 -15.80
N VAL A 178 0.50 -14.72 -15.28
CA VAL A 178 1.17 -13.44 -15.56
C VAL A 178 2.65 -13.67 -15.81
N GLY A 179 3.43 -12.60 -15.95
CA GLY A 179 4.89 -12.73 -16.14
C GLY A 179 5.64 -13.13 -14.89
N ALA A 180 6.92 -13.42 -15.09
CA ALA A 180 7.82 -13.91 -14.06
C ALA A 180 7.94 -12.93 -12.89
N ARG A 181 7.83 -13.48 -11.69
CA ARG A 181 7.97 -12.80 -10.41
C ARG A 181 6.94 -11.68 -10.19
N PRO A 182 5.63 -11.99 -10.16
CA PRO A 182 4.61 -11.00 -9.85
C PRO A 182 4.76 -10.48 -8.41
N ARG A 183 4.62 -9.16 -8.25
CA ARG A 183 4.83 -8.40 -7.02
C ARG A 183 3.60 -7.59 -6.66
N GLY A 184 3.72 -6.27 -6.68
CA GLY A 184 2.67 -5.34 -6.31
C GLY A 184 1.38 -5.51 -7.09
N ILE A 185 0.26 -5.32 -6.40
CA ILE A 185 -1.09 -5.36 -6.96
C ILE A 185 -1.80 -4.06 -6.62
N GLY A 186 -2.49 -3.47 -7.59
CA GLY A 186 -3.36 -2.32 -7.39
C GLY A 186 -4.68 -2.48 -8.14
N PHE A 187 -5.71 -1.78 -7.72
CA PHE A 187 -7.03 -1.80 -8.40
C PHE A 187 -7.41 -0.43 -8.93
N SER A 188 -8.15 -0.40 -10.04
CA SER A 188 -8.88 0.80 -10.43
C SER A 188 -9.94 1.13 -9.37
N PRO A 189 -10.27 2.42 -9.16
CA PRO A 189 -11.25 2.83 -8.14
C PRO A 189 -12.63 2.19 -8.31
N ASP A 190 -13.02 1.88 -9.56
CA ASP A 190 -14.27 1.18 -9.87
C ASP A 190 -14.21 -0.35 -9.68
N GLY A 191 -13.04 -0.89 -9.33
CA GLY A 191 -12.81 -2.31 -9.09
C GLY A 191 -12.82 -3.20 -10.34
N LYS A 192 -12.95 -2.64 -11.54
CA LYS A 192 -13.05 -3.44 -12.78
C LYS A 192 -11.71 -3.91 -13.32
N ARG A 193 -10.63 -3.22 -12.96
CA ARG A 193 -9.26 -3.57 -13.37
C ARG A 193 -8.40 -3.82 -12.16
N ALA A 194 -7.58 -4.85 -12.25
CA ALA A 194 -6.43 -5.05 -11.38
C ALA A 194 -5.15 -4.89 -12.19
N TYR A 195 -4.13 -4.35 -11.56
CA TYR A 195 -2.82 -4.09 -12.13
C TYR A 195 -1.79 -4.87 -11.34
N VAL A 196 -0.91 -5.60 -12.03
CA VAL A 196 0.09 -6.47 -11.40
C VAL A 196 1.45 -6.22 -12.03
N ALA A 197 2.43 -5.84 -11.23
CA ALA A 197 3.81 -5.71 -11.68
C ALA A 197 4.49 -7.08 -11.69
N ALA A 198 5.10 -7.46 -12.80
CA ALA A 198 5.91 -8.67 -12.94
C ALA A 198 7.40 -8.27 -12.99
N GLU A 199 8.11 -8.46 -11.87
CA GLU A 199 9.45 -7.90 -11.64
C GLU A 199 10.48 -8.36 -12.67
N ASN A 200 10.52 -9.65 -12.97
CA ASN A 200 11.51 -10.20 -13.90
C ASN A 200 11.04 -10.16 -15.37
N ALA A 201 9.79 -9.79 -15.62
CA ALA A 201 9.27 -9.51 -16.96
C ALA A 201 9.40 -8.04 -17.37
N ASP A 202 9.68 -7.12 -16.41
CA ASP A 202 9.71 -5.67 -16.63
C ASP A 202 8.36 -5.12 -17.16
N GLU A 203 7.25 -5.76 -16.77
CA GLU A 203 5.92 -5.49 -17.31
C GLU A 203 4.88 -5.24 -16.22
N LEU A 204 3.89 -4.44 -16.56
CA LEU A 204 2.63 -4.30 -15.84
C LEU A 204 1.55 -5.09 -16.58
N TYR A 205 0.90 -6.01 -15.89
CA TYR A 205 -0.26 -6.75 -16.38
C TYR A 205 -1.54 -6.03 -15.99
N VAL A 206 -2.41 -5.79 -16.97
CA VAL A 206 -3.76 -5.26 -16.77
C VAL A 206 -4.74 -6.42 -16.82
N ILE A 207 -5.45 -6.64 -15.74
CA ILE A 207 -6.36 -7.77 -15.55
C ILE A 207 -7.80 -7.27 -15.49
N ASP A 208 -8.71 -7.95 -16.16
CA ASP A 208 -10.14 -7.82 -15.89
C ASP A 208 -10.44 -8.49 -14.55
N ALA A 209 -10.77 -7.68 -13.53
CA ALA A 209 -10.97 -8.15 -12.17
C ALA A 209 -12.31 -8.88 -11.96
N VAL A 210 -13.20 -8.87 -12.95
CA VAL A 210 -14.49 -9.59 -12.93
C VAL A 210 -14.38 -10.90 -13.69
N ALA A 211 -13.75 -10.87 -14.89
CA ALA A 211 -13.56 -12.06 -15.72
C ALA A 211 -12.33 -12.89 -15.32
N PHE A 212 -11.47 -12.38 -14.44
CA PHE A 212 -10.21 -12.98 -14.01
C PHE A 212 -9.28 -13.35 -15.17
N SER A 213 -9.09 -12.42 -16.08
CA SER A 213 -8.30 -12.64 -17.29
C SER A 213 -7.41 -11.44 -17.63
N VAL A 214 -6.24 -11.71 -18.21
CA VAL A 214 -5.34 -10.65 -18.67
C VAL A 214 -5.95 -9.94 -19.89
N VAL A 215 -6.04 -8.61 -19.80
CA VAL A 215 -6.53 -7.74 -20.90
C VAL A 215 -5.38 -7.32 -21.80
N THR A 216 -4.28 -6.87 -21.18
CA THR A 216 -3.08 -6.42 -21.89
C THR A 216 -1.88 -6.40 -20.94
N ARG A 217 -0.71 -6.16 -21.50
CA ARG A 217 0.52 -5.94 -20.74
C ARG A 217 1.24 -4.70 -21.27
N ILE A 218 1.93 -4.02 -20.38
CA ILE A 218 2.58 -2.74 -20.65
C ILE A 218 4.04 -2.87 -20.19
N LYS A 219 4.98 -2.57 -21.08
CA LYS A 219 6.38 -2.47 -20.69
C LYS A 219 6.55 -1.23 -19.81
N ALA A 220 6.92 -1.40 -18.54
CA ALA A 220 7.03 -0.31 -17.58
C ALA A 220 8.49 0.16 -17.44
N GLY A 221 9.31 -0.57 -16.71
CA GLY A 221 10.74 -0.31 -16.53
C GLY A 221 11.41 -1.50 -15.87
N LEU A 222 12.73 -1.47 -15.73
CA LEU A 222 13.48 -2.63 -15.23
C LEU A 222 13.09 -2.97 -13.79
N ARG A 223 12.75 -4.24 -13.56
CA ARG A 223 12.35 -4.77 -12.26
C ARG A 223 11.15 -4.04 -11.68
N SER A 224 10.06 -3.98 -12.46
CA SER A 224 8.77 -3.42 -12.04
C SER A 224 8.27 -4.10 -10.75
N ASN A 225 7.90 -3.32 -9.73
CA ASN A 225 7.63 -3.85 -8.39
C ASN A 225 6.31 -3.36 -7.78
N GLY A 226 6.30 -2.21 -7.11
CA GLY A 226 5.12 -1.66 -6.45
C GLY A 226 4.18 -0.95 -7.40
N ILE A 227 2.91 -0.88 -7.03
CA ILE A 227 1.85 -0.20 -7.79
C ILE A 227 1.10 0.75 -6.88
N ALA A 228 0.82 1.95 -7.39
CA ALA A 228 -0.17 2.85 -6.83
C ALA A 228 -1.09 3.35 -7.95
N VAL A 229 -2.39 3.35 -7.71
CA VAL A 229 -3.39 3.84 -8.66
C VAL A 229 -3.94 5.16 -8.13
N HIS A 230 -3.89 6.19 -8.97
CA HIS A 230 -4.40 7.51 -8.58
C HIS A 230 -5.90 7.44 -8.26
N PRO A 231 -6.40 8.14 -7.21
CA PRO A 231 -7.81 8.10 -6.81
C PRO A 231 -8.80 8.48 -7.92
N ASN A 232 -8.37 9.29 -8.89
CA ASN A 232 -9.21 9.64 -10.05
C ASN A 232 -9.29 8.52 -11.12
N GLY A 233 -8.52 7.42 -10.95
CA GLY A 233 -8.48 6.28 -11.87
C GLY A 233 -7.78 6.52 -13.20
N LYS A 234 -7.16 7.68 -13.42
CA LYS A 234 -6.55 8.03 -14.72
C LYS A 234 -5.08 7.65 -14.85
N GLN A 235 -4.37 7.53 -13.72
CA GLN A 235 -2.93 7.27 -13.71
C GLN A 235 -2.61 6.07 -12.83
N ILE A 236 -1.65 5.29 -13.29
CA ILE A 236 -1.07 4.15 -12.57
C ILE A 236 0.42 4.46 -12.43
N TYR A 237 0.95 4.33 -11.24
CA TYR A 237 2.36 4.46 -10.93
C TYR A 237 2.97 3.09 -10.70
N VAL A 238 4.10 2.81 -11.34
CA VAL A 238 4.83 1.55 -11.20
C VAL A 238 6.26 1.86 -10.79
N SER A 239 6.72 1.34 -9.66
CA SER A 239 8.13 1.48 -9.26
C SER A 239 9.00 0.50 -10.04
N ASN A 240 10.17 0.97 -10.51
CA ASN A 240 11.12 0.20 -11.30
C ASN A 240 12.41 0.05 -10.50
N GLY A 241 12.53 -1.08 -9.79
CA GLY A 241 13.63 -1.34 -8.85
C GLY A 241 15.01 -1.42 -9.51
N GLY A 242 15.09 -1.71 -10.80
CA GLY A 242 16.32 -1.75 -11.58
C GLY A 242 16.76 -0.37 -12.10
N ASP A 243 15.79 0.49 -12.41
CA ASP A 243 16.03 1.81 -13.02
C ASP A 243 16.07 2.97 -12.02
N ALA A 244 15.81 2.72 -10.75
CA ALA A 244 15.63 3.76 -9.74
C ALA A 244 14.61 4.83 -10.21
N SER A 245 13.46 4.39 -10.70
CA SER A 245 12.45 5.25 -11.29
C SER A 245 11.02 4.81 -10.94
N VAL A 246 10.06 5.68 -11.24
CA VAL A 246 8.63 5.39 -11.25
C VAL A 246 8.09 5.70 -12.64
N SER A 247 7.47 4.73 -13.28
CA SER A 247 6.72 4.93 -14.52
C SER A 247 5.32 5.45 -14.23
N VAL A 248 4.88 6.48 -14.94
CA VAL A 248 3.52 7.00 -14.93
C VAL A 248 2.81 6.48 -16.16
N ILE A 249 1.71 5.77 -15.98
CA ILE A 249 0.97 5.12 -17.04
C ILE A 249 -0.43 5.73 -17.11
N ASP A 250 -0.87 6.11 -18.29
CA ASP A 250 -2.25 6.51 -18.55
C ASP A 250 -3.13 5.26 -18.62
N ALA A 251 -4.13 5.18 -17.74
CA ALA A 251 -4.97 4.01 -17.57
C ALA A 251 -5.94 3.78 -18.74
N ALA A 252 -6.24 4.80 -19.53
CA ALA A 252 -7.15 4.69 -20.68
C ALA A 252 -6.44 4.14 -21.93
N SER A 253 -5.25 4.68 -22.21
CA SER A 253 -4.45 4.27 -23.37
C SER A 253 -3.52 3.08 -23.08
N ASN A 254 -3.29 2.75 -21.80
CA ASN A 254 -2.32 1.73 -21.36
C ASN A 254 -0.89 2.03 -21.87
N THR A 255 -0.48 3.29 -21.83
CA THR A 255 0.84 3.72 -22.28
C THR A 255 1.61 4.44 -21.16
N VAL A 256 2.94 4.26 -21.13
CA VAL A 256 3.80 5.05 -20.25
C VAL A 256 3.87 6.48 -20.79
N THR A 257 3.47 7.45 -19.97
CA THR A 257 3.46 8.88 -20.32
C THR A 257 4.63 9.65 -19.74
N ALA A 258 5.21 9.16 -18.64
CA ALA A 258 6.39 9.74 -18.02
C ALA A 258 7.19 8.71 -17.22
N THR A 259 8.46 9.01 -16.97
CA THR A 259 9.32 8.26 -16.04
C THR A 259 10.00 9.25 -15.11
N ILE A 260 9.85 9.07 -13.81
CA ILE A 260 10.34 9.98 -12.77
C ILE A 260 11.46 9.30 -12.01
N ALA A 261 12.66 9.89 -11.98
CA ALA A 261 13.78 9.38 -11.20
C ALA A 261 13.53 9.52 -9.70
N VAL A 262 13.81 8.44 -8.94
CA VAL A 262 13.67 8.36 -7.48
C VAL A 262 14.93 7.78 -6.83
N GLY A 263 14.89 7.48 -5.54
CA GLY A 263 16.00 6.80 -4.87
C GLY A 263 16.22 5.36 -5.38
N GLN A 264 17.33 4.77 -4.94
CA GLN A 264 17.78 3.44 -5.40
C GLN A 264 16.87 2.31 -4.88
N ARG A 265 16.53 1.37 -5.76
CA ARG A 265 15.68 0.21 -5.47
C ARG A 265 14.32 0.63 -4.89
N PRO A 266 13.51 1.40 -5.63
CA PRO A 266 12.14 1.65 -5.22
C PRO A 266 11.35 0.33 -5.17
N TRP A 267 10.60 0.16 -4.07
CA TRP A 267 9.72 -0.97 -3.84
C TRP A 267 8.26 -0.51 -3.84
N ASN A 268 7.56 -0.63 -2.70
CA ASN A 268 6.17 -0.22 -2.62
C ASN A 268 6.02 1.28 -2.37
N MET A 269 4.85 1.80 -2.71
CA MET A 269 4.52 3.21 -2.65
C MET A 269 3.05 3.42 -2.33
N ALA A 270 2.72 4.61 -1.85
CA ALA A 270 1.34 5.01 -1.56
C ALA A 270 1.09 6.47 -1.91
N LEU A 271 -0.12 6.75 -2.40
CA LEU A 271 -0.62 8.10 -2.63
C LEU A 271 -1.28 8.66 -1.37
N THR A 272 -1.17 9.97 -1.18
CA THR A 272 -2.06 10.69 -0.27
C THR A 272 -3.52 10.54 -0.72
N PRO A 273 -4.51 10.59 0.20
CA PRO A 273 -5.93 10.42 -0.15
C PRO A 273 -6.45 11.40 -1.21
N ASP A 274 -5.87 12.60 -1.28
CA ASP A 274 -6.17 13.60 -2.31
C ASP A 274 -5.45 13.35 -3.64
N GLY A 275 -4.55 12.36 -3.68
CA GLY A 275 -3.76 12.00 -4.85
C GLY A 275 -2.59 12.92 -5.17
N ARG A 276 -2.36 14.01 -4.41
CA ARG A 276 -1.37 15.05 -4.77
C ARG A 276 0.08 14.65 -4.57
N LYS A 277 0.36 13.75 -3.62
CA LYS A 277 1.71 13.27 -3.35
C LYS A 277 1.76 11.75 -3.41
N LEU A 278 2.81 11.23 -4.03
CA LEU A 278 3.16 9.81 -4.02
C LEU A 278 4.46 9.62 -3.24
N TYR A 279 4.40 8.80 -2.20
CA TYR A 279 5.54 8.42 -1.36
C TYR A 279 6.07 7.06 -1.81
N VAL A 280 7.35 7.00 -2.19
CA VAL A 280 8.01 5.83 -2.76
C VAL A 280 9.13 5.36 -1.83
N ALA A 281 9.01 4.17 -1.26
CA ALA A 281 10.05 3.59 -0.42
C ALA A 281 11.24 3.13 -1.28
N CYS A 282 12.41 3.74 -1.08
CA CYS A 282 13.63 3.48 -1.82
C CYS A 282 14.62 2.68 -0.97
N GLY A 283 14.51 1.34 -1.04
CA GLY A 283 15.15 0.43 -0.09
C GLY A 283 16.66 0.60 0.04
N ARG A 284 17.39 0.73 -1.06
CA ARG A 284 18.86 0.88 -1.02
C ARG A 284 19.33 2.29 -0.67
N SER A 285 18.47 3.30 -0.82
CA SER A 285 18.78 4.67 -0.41
C SER A 285 18.51 4.94 1.07
N GLY A 286 17.74 4.07 1.77
CA GLY A 286 17.27 4.37 3.12
C GLY A 286 16.40 5.63 3.17
N SER A 287 15.61 5.87 2.14
CA SER A 287 14.80 7.08 1.99
C SER A 287 13.43 6.79 1.39
N VAL A 288 12.54 7.74 1.55
CA VAL A 288 11.28 7.83 0.81
C VAL A 288 11.37 9.01 -0.14
N SER A 289 11.24 8.76 -1.44
CA SER A 289 11.11 9.83 -2.43
C SER A 289 9.65 10.29 -2.49
N VAL A 290 9.41 11.60 -2.47
CA VAL A 290 8.08 12.21 -2.62
C VAL A 290 7.96 12.75 -4.04
N ILE A 291 6.88 12.37 -4.72
CA ILE A 291 6.54 12.87 -6.06
C ILE A 291 5.30 13.75 -5.94
N ASP A 292 5.40 14.99 -6.43
CA ASP A 292 4.25 15.82 -6.74
C ASP A 292 3.58 15.26 -8.01
N THR A 293 2.38 14.74 -7.87
CA THR A 293 1.69 14.05 -8.97
C THR A 293 1.13 15.00 -10.03
N GLU A 294 0.83 16.24 -9.66
CA GLU A 294 0.36 17.26 -10.60
C GLU A 294 1.51 17.78 -11.48
N GLY A 295 2.64 18.12 -10.86
CA GLY A 295 3.84 18.56 -11.58
C GLY A 295 4.60 17.41 -12.24
N GLY A 296 4.35 16.15 -11.88
CA GLY A 296 5.05 14.98 -12.40
C GLY A 296 6.55 14.98 -12.05
N VAL A 297 6.92 15.51 -10.89
CA VAL A 297 8.32 15.69 -10.48
C VAL A 297 8.55 15.19 -9.05
N ARG A 298 9.77 14.69 -8.80
CA ARG A 298 10.23 14.42 -7.43
C ARG A 298 10.45 15.73 -6.70
N SER A 299 9.71 15.92 -5.60
CA SER A 299 9.74 17.16 -4.80
C SER A 299 10.66 17.06 -3.58
N ALA A 300 10.85 15.86 -3.01
CA ALA A 300 11.68 15.66 -1.82
C ALA A 300 12.20 14.23 -1.73
N ASP A 301 13.25 14.04 -0.92
CA ASP A 301 13.69 12.74 -0.38
C ASP A 301 13.76 12.85 1.14
N ILE A 302 13.08 11.94 1.82
CA ILE A 302 12.98 11.91 3.29
C ILE A 302 13.83 10.74 3.78
N ALA A 303 14.87 11.03 4.58
CA ALA A 303 15.68 9.99 5.19
C ALA A 303 14.83 9.22 6.23
N VAL A 304 14.84 7.89 6.16
CA VAL A 304 14.15 6.97 7.08
C VAL A 304 15.11 5.89 7.57
N GLY A 305 14.60 4.83 8.16
CA GLY A 305 15.43 3.69 8.56
C GLY A 305 16.03 2.93 7.38
N LYS A 306 16.79 1.88 7.66
CA LYS A 306 17.47 1.06 6.65
C LYS A 306 16.48 0.14 5.96
N LEU A 307 16.62 0.00 4.63
CA LEU A 307 15.81 -0.86 3.78
C LEU A 307 14.30 -0.62 3.96
N PRO A 308 13.80 0.62 3.72
CA PRO A 308 12.35 0.85 3.71
C PRO A 308 11.70 -0.03 2.65
N TRP A 309 10.70 -0.83 3.05
CA TRP A 309 10.09 -1.85 2.19
C TRP A 309 8.84 -1.34 1.48
N GLY A 310 8.11 -0.44 2.10
CA GLY A 310 6.87 0.09 1.54
C GLY A 310 6.37 1.32 2.28
N VAL A 311 5.19 1.79 1.91
CA VAL A 311 4.50 2.93 2.52
C VAL A 311 3.01 2.62 2.60
N THR A 312 2.38 2.97 3.71
CA THR A 312 0.92 3.11 3.81
C THR A 312 0.59 4.49 4.36
N ILE A 313 -0.50 5.10 3.90
CA ILE A 313 -0.90 6.47 4.28
C ILE A 313 -2.32 6.46 4.85
N ARG A 314 -2.49 7.09 6.01
CA ARG A 314 -3.79 7.23 6.65
C ARG A 314 -3.90 8.52 7.46
#